data_ce1840063ee56ac86b98b8d0ee40943b
#
_entry.id   ce1840063ee56ac86b98b8d0ee40943b
#
_cell.length_a   1.000
_cell.length_b   1.000
_cell.length_c   1.000
_cell.angle_alpha   90.00
_cell.angle_beta   90.00
_cell.angle_gamma   90.00
#
_symmetry.space_group_name_H-M   'P 1'
#
loop_
_entity.id
_entity.type
_entity.pdbx_description
1 polymer ?
#
loop_
_entity_poly.entity_id
_entity_poly.type
_entity_poly.pdbx_seq_one_letter_code
_entity_poly.pdbx_strand_id
1 'polypeptide(L)'
;KIHDQLAESNANKQLRVAAFACASFGTGVMKGPFAVDKEYPNWSAEGEYQPIFKTVPQTYSVSIWNFYPDPDAANMDESEYVVERHNMSRTQLRGLKKRPFFRKNSIDTAISMGESYVKEWWEQVMEDDSQEGNAERFEVLEFWGNVDTEVLEGHDVDIPDDLKDMDQVSVNIWVCNGQVLRL
;
A
#
# COMPACT_ATOMS: atom_id res chain seq x y z
N LYS A 1 -20.54 -19.06 4.36
CA LYS A 1 -20.29 -17.60 4.46
C LYS A 1 -18.81 -17.26 4.64
N ILE A 2 -18.11 -17.74 5.70
CA ILE A 2 -16.69 -17.48 5.94
C ILE A 2 -15.82 -18.06 4.83
N HIS A 3 -16.09 -19.30 4.42
CA HIS A 3 -15.34 -19.98 3.35
C HIS A 3 -15.44 -19.22 2.03
N ASP A 4 -16.61 -18.71 1.69
CA ASP A 4 -16.82 -17.93 0.46
C ASP A 4 -16.04 -16.59 0.52
N GLN A 5 -16.04 -15.92 1.67
CA GLN A 5 -15.27 -14.69 1.87
C GLN A 5 -13.75 -14.95 1.76
N LEU A 6 -13.24 -16.07 2.29
CA LEU A 6 -11.84 -16.45 2.15
C LEU A 6 -11.47 -16.76 0.69
N ALA A 7 -12.39 -17.36 -0.08
CA ALA A 7 -12.19 -17.60 -1.50
C ALA A 7 -12.21 -16.30 -2.32
N GLU A 8 -13.18 -15.41 -2.04
CA GLU A 8 -13.30 -14.11 -2.70
C GLU A 8 -12.12 -13.17 -2.41
N SER A 9 -11.56 -13.24 -1.19
CA SER A 9 -10.42 -12.42 -0.75
C SER A 9 -9.06 -12.87 -1.32
N ASN A 10 -8.97 -13.99 -2.03
CA ASN A 10 -7.72 -14.65 -2.40
C ASN A 10 -6.80 -14.98 -1.19
N ALA A 11 -7.36 -15.06 0.02
CA ALA A 11 -6.60 -15.26 1.25
C ALA A 11 -5.71 -16.51 1.20
N ASN A 12 -6.22 -17.62 0.64
CA ASN A 12 -5.45 -18.86 0.49
C ASN A 12 -4.20 -18.69 -0.37
N LYS A 13 -4.26 -17.90 -1.45
CA LYS A 13 -3.12 -17.62 -2.31
C LYS A 13 -2.08 -16.78 -1.56
N GLN A 14 -2.54 -15.72 -0.91
CA GLN A 14 -1.66 -14.82 -0.15
C GLN A 14 -1.00 -15.53 1.03
N LEU A 15 -1.76 -16.37 1.74
CA LEU A 15 -1.22 -17.20 2.82
C LEU A 15 -0.13 -18.15 2.35
N ARG A 16 -0.29 -18.79 1.19
CA ARG A 16 0.76 -19.66 0.62
C ARG A 16 2.03 -18.88 0.30
N VAL A 17 1.91 -17.66 -0.26
CA VAL A 17 3.07 -16.81 -0.55
C VAL A 17 3.77 -16.40 0.74
N ALA A 18 3.02 -15.98 1.76
CA ALA A 18 3.58 -15.63 3.07
C ALA A 18 4.23 -16.84 3.76
N ALA A 19 3.60 -18.02 3.70
CA ALA A 19 4.15 -19.26 4.25
C ALA A 19 5.44 -19.68 3.55
N PHE A 20 5.52 -19.54 2.23
CA PHE A 20 6.74 -19.78 1.46
C PHE A 20 7.84 -18.81 1.85
N ALA A 21 7.54 -17.51 1.99
CA ALA A 21 8.49 -16.52 2.46
C ALA A 21 8.99 -16.85 3.88
N CYS A 22 8.09 -17.25 4.78
CA CYS A 22 8.43 -17.68 6.13
C CYS A 22 9.36 -18.90 6.12
N ALA A 23 9.09 -19.90 5.29
CA ALA A 23 9.94 -21.09 5.18
C ALA A 23 11.33 -20.79 4.59
N SER A 24 11.40 -19.82 3.65
CA SER A 24 12.65 -19.50 2.93
C SER A 24 13.51 -18.49 3.69
N PHE A 25 12.91 -17.52 4.36
CA PHE A 25 13.59 -16.37 4.95
C PHE A 25 13.35 -16.20 6.46
N GLY A 26 12.59 -17.11 7.07
CA GLY A 26 12.24 -17.05 8.48
C GLY A 26 11.08 -16.11 8.82
N THR A 27 10.65 -15.28 7.89
CA THR A 27 9.57 -14.29 8.13
C THR A 27 8.62 -14.22 6.94
N GLY A 28 7.32 -14.21 7.21
CA GLY A 28 6.26 -13.99 6.23
C GLY A 28 5.32 -12.90 6.71
N VAL A 29 5.07 -11.91 5.88
CA VAL A 29 4.26 -10.74 6.23
C VAL A 29 2.96 -10.75 5.45
N MET A 30 1.86 -10.54 6.16
CA MET A 30 0.52 -10.38 5.59
C MET A 30 -0.10 -9.05 6.04
N LYS A 31 -0.82 -8.41 5.14
CA LYS A 31 -1.47 -7.12 5.35
C LYS A 31 -2.97 -7.22 5.04
N GLY A 32 -3.80 -6.66 5.89
CA GLY A 32 -5.26 -6.68 5.74
C GLY A 32 -5.98 -7.42 6.87
N PRO A 33 -7.27 -7.73 6.71
CA PRO A 33 -8.08 -7.52 5.51
C PRO A 33 -8.51 -6.07 5.31
N PHE A 34 -8.51 -5.62 4.06
CA PHE A 34 -9.04 -4.31 3.65
C PHE A 34 -10.33 -4.48 2.87
N ALA A 35 -11.26 -3.54 3.01
CA ALA A 35 -12.43 -3.45 2.17
C ALA A 35 -12.04 -2.89 0.80
N VAL A 36 -12.22 -3.68 -0.26
CA VAL A 36 -11.89 -3.30 -1.63
C VAL A 36 -13.10 -3.52 -2.51
N ASP A 37 -13.43 -2.51 -3.32
CA ASP A 37 -14.49 -2.64 -4.30
C ASP A 37 -13.97 -3.40 -5.52
N LYS A 38 -14.57 -4.57 -5.77
CA LYS A 38 -14.29 -5.43 -6.92
C LYS A 38 -15.38 -5.29 -7.96
N GLU A 39 -14.97 -5.08 -9.20
CA GLU A 39 -15.84 -5.11 -10.35
C GLU A 39 -16.05 -6.55 -10.80
N TYR A 40 -17.32 -6.95 -10.89
CA TYR A 40 -17.74 -8.23 -11.46
C TYR A 40 -18.42 -7.98 -12.79
N PRO A 41 -18.01 -8.65 -13.88
CA PRO A 41 -18.67 -8.53 -15.16
C PRO A 41 -20.10 -9.04 -15.05
N ASN A 42 -21.03 -8.24 -15.51
CA ASN A 42 -22.44 -8.59 -15.60
C ASN A 42 -23.04 -8.01 -16.89
N TRP A 43 -24.00 -8.69 -17.43
CA TRP A 43 -24.67 -8.32 -18.68
C TRP A 43 -26.16 -8.21 -18.42
N SER A 44 -26.80 -7.15 -18.93
CA SER A 44 -28.23 -7.01 -18.86
C SER A 44 -28.93 -8.04 -19.74
N ALA A 45 -30.26 -8.21 -19.59
CA ALA A 45 -31.06 -9.08 -20.45
C ALA A 45 -31.01 -8.65 -21.93
N GLU A 46 -30.69 -7.38 -22.18
CA GLU A 46 -30.56 -6.79 -23.53
C GLU A 46 -29.14 -6.90 -24.09
N GLY A 47 -28.19 -7.52 -23.35
CA GLY A 47 -26.82 -7.74 -23.78
C GLY A 47 -25.87 -6.54 -23.55
N GLU A 48 -26.28 -5.54 -22.78
CA GLU A 48 -25.43 -4.42 -22.40
C GLU A 48 -24.54 -4.78 -21.22
N TYR A 49 -23.28 -4.33 -21.25
CA TYR A 49 -22.34 -4.52 -20.14
C TYR A 49 -22.72 -3.61 -18.96
N GLN A 50 -23.10 -4.20 -17.85
CA GLN A 50 -23.49 -3.51 -16.62
C GLN A 50 -22.72 -4.12 -15.43
N PRO A 51 -21.47 -3.66 -15.17
CA PRO A 51 -20.66 -4.22 -14.11
C PRO A 51 -21.29 -4.02 -12.73
N ILE A 52 -21.20 -5.06 -11.90
CA ILE A 52 -21.64 -5.01 -10.50
C ILE A 52 -20.41 -4.81 -9.63
N PHE A 53 -20.45 -3.79 -8.78
CA PHE A 53 -19.40 -3.55 -7.78
C PHE A 53 -19.81 -4.18 -6.45
N LYS A 54 -18.90 -4.96 -5.87
CA LYS A 54 -19.06 -5.54 -4.53
C LYS A 54 -17.84 -5.24 -3.68
N THR A 55 -18.09 -4.76 -2.48
CA THR A 55 -17.04 -4.61 -1.48
C THR A 55 -16.71 -5.96 -0.88
N VAL A 56 -15.47 -6.40 -1.05
CA VAL A 56 -14.96 -7.68 -0.55
C VAL A 56 -13.71 -7.47 0.31
N PRO A 57 -13.49 -8.30 1.33
CA PRO A 57 -12.24 -8.26 2.09
C PRO A 57 -11.09 -8.73 1.19
N GLN A 58 -9.99 -8.01 1.21
CA GLN A 58 -8.77 -8.35 0.45
C GLN A 58 -7.57 -8.40 1.39
N THR A 59 -6.77 -9.45 1.26
CA THR A 59 -5.52 -9.63 2.00
C THR A 59 -4.36 -9.67 1.03
N TYR A 60 -3.22 -9.14 1.43
CA TYR A 60 -2.00 -9.09 0.61
C TYR A 60 -0.84 -9.73 1.37
N SER A 61 0.02 -10.48 0.66
CA SER A 61 1.34 -10.83 1.14
C SER A 61 2.29 -9.70 0.79
N VAL A 62 3.04 -9.22 1.77
CA VAL A 62 4.05 -8.18 1.61
C VAL A 62 5.42 -8.83 1.46
N SER A 63 6.23 -8.37 0.50
CA SER A 63 7.60 -8.82 0.37
C SER A 63 8.42 -8.34 1.56
N ILE A 64 9.18 -9.24 2.18
CA ILE A 64 10.07 -8.90 3.29
C ILE A 64 11.11 -7.84 2.93
N TRP A 65 11.49 -7.75 1.65
CA TRP A 65 12.45 -6.77 1.13
C TRP A 65 11.87 -5.35 1.03
N ASN A 66 10.56 -5.23 1.10
CA ASN A 66 9.83 -3.96 1.02
C ASN A 66 9.14 -3.62 2.34
N PHE A 67 9.45 -4.35 3.40
CA PHE A 67 8.82 -4.23 4.70
C PHE A 67 9.86 -3.80 5.75
N TYR A 68 9.67 -2.62 6.29
CA TYR A 68 10.58 -1.98 7.24
C TYR A 68 9.82 -1.70 8.54
N PRO A 69 9.81 -2.66 9.49
CA PRO A 69 9.24 -2.45 10.80
C PRO A 69 10.15 -1.58 11.66
N ASP A 70 9.63 -1.10 12.77
CA ASP A 70 10.40 -0.43 13.80
C ASP A 70 11.54 -1.35 14.29
N PRO A 71 12.82 -0.93 14.16
CA PRO A 71 13.97 -1.74 14.54
C PRO A 71 14.11 -1.93 16.06
N ASP A 72 13.50 -1.07 16.86
CA ASP A 72 13.58 -1.11 18.31
C ASP A 72 12.52 -2.04 18.93
N ALA A 73 11.51 -2.43 18.17
CA ALA A 73 10.45 -3.32 18.61
C ALA A 73 10.84 -4.79 18.51
N ALA A 74 10.59 -5.56 19.57
CA ALA A 74 10.85 -7.00 19.58
C ALA A 74 9.82 -7.80 18.76
N ASN A 75 8.62 -7.27 18.58
CA ASN A 75 7.52 -7.86 17.82
C ASN A 75 6.60 -6.76 17.25
N MET A 76 5.64 -7.16 16.39
CA MET A 76 4.72 -6.21 15.74
C MET A 76 3.76 -5.50 16.70
N ASP A 77 3.45 -6.10 17.85
CA ASP A 77 2.54 -5.51 18.83
C ASP A 77 3.20 -4.34 19.58
N GLU A 78 4.53 -4.34 19.65
CA GLU A 78 5.34 -3.28 20.26
C GLU A 78 5.82 -2.24 19.26
N SER A 79 5.63 -2.48 17.97
CA SER A 79 6.08 -1.62 16.88
C SER A 79 5.28 -0.31 16.86
N GLU A 80 5.96 0.82 16.97
CA GLU A 80 5.32 2.13 16.87
C GLU A 80 4.97 2.49 15.44
N TYR A 81 5.72 1.95 14.48
CA TYR A 81 5.46 2.19 13.07
C TYR A 81 5.94 1.05 12.17
N VAL A 82 5.43 1.06 10.95
CA VAL A 82 5.86 0.20 9.85
C VAL A 82 5.90 1.02 8.58
N VAL A 83 6.94 0.83 7.78
CA VAL A 83 7.03 1.41 6.44
C VAL A 83 7.01 0.29 5.41
N GLU A 84 6.14 0.41 4.41
CA GLU A 84 6.13 -0.44 3.22
C GLU A 84 6.58 0.36 2.00
N ARG A 85 7.52 -0.19 1.25
CA ARG A 85 8.05 0.38 0.02
C ARG A 85 7.31 -0.19 -1.18
N HIS A 86 6.79 0.66 -2.04
CA HIS A 86 6.13 0.28 -3.28
C HIS A 86 6.91 0.78 -4.48
N ASN A 87 7.14 -0.10 -5.44
CA ASN A 87 7.65 0.25 -6.76
C ASN A 87 6.47 0.41 -7.71
N MET A 88 6.13 1.65 -8.05
CA MET A 88 4.97 1.96 -8.85
C MET A 88 5.34 2.51 -10.23
N SER A 89 4.61 2.09 -11.25
CA SER A 89 4.65 2.74 -12.57
C SER A 89 3.90 4.08 -12.53
N ARG A 90 4.18 4.96 -13.50
CA ARG A 90 3.46 6.22 -13.70
C ARG A 90 1.93 6.01 -13.76
N THR A 91 1.47 4.95 -14.40
CA THR A 91 0.04 4.62 -14.53
C THR A 91 -0.57 4.23 -13.19
N GLN A 92 0.14 3.42 -12.40
CA GLN A 92 -0.30 3.02 -11.06
C GLN A 92 -0.37 4.24 -10.13
N LEU A 93 0.65 5.11 -10.15
CA LEU A 93 0.68 6.32 -9.36
C LEU A 93 -0.47 7.28 -9.73
N ARG A 94 -0.75 7.47 -11.04
CA ARG A 94 -1.94 8.21 -11.50
C ARG A 94 -3.25 7.55 -11.05
N GLY A 95 -3.30 6.23 -10.97
CA GLY A 95 -4.45 5.47 -10.49
C GLY A 95 -4.85 5.83 -9.06
N LEU A 96 -3.90 6.21 -8.21
CA LEU A 96 -4.16 6.63 -6.84
C LEU A 96 -5.07 7.86 -6.75
N LYS A 97 -5.09 8.73 -7.77
CA LYS A 97 -5.98 9.91 -7.82
C LYS A 97 -7.48 9.57 -7.76
N LYS A 98 -7.84 8.33 -8.11
CA LYS A 98 -9.22 7.84 -8.07
C LYS A 98 -9.63 7.33 -6.69
N ARG A 99 -8.65 7.14 -5.79
CA ARG A 99 -8.90 6.65 -4.44
C ARG A 99 -9.25 7.81 -3.51
N PRO A 100 -10.10 7.59 -2.50
CA PRO A 100 -10.39 8.60 -1.49
C PRO A 100 -9.12 8.97 -0.70
N PHE A 101 -9.09 10.18 -0.18
CA PHE A 101 -8.03 10.73 0.66
C PHE A 101 -6.68 10.95 -0.03
N PHE A 102 -6.51 10.63 -1.32
CA PHE A 102 -5.29 10.94 -2.06
C PHE A 102 -5.33 12.36 -2.65
N ARG A 103 -4.23 13.10 -2.46
CA ARG A 103 -4.06 14.47 -2.91
C ARG A 103 -3.63 14.50 -4.38
N LYS A 104 -4.56 14.85 -5.28
CA LYS A 104 -4.35 14.83 -6.73
C LYS A 104 -3.18 15.70 -7.18
N ASN A 105 -3.05 16.91 -6.60
CA ASN A 105 -1.99 17.86 -6.95
C ASN A 105 -0.60 17.33 -6.52
N SER A 106 -0.49 16.73 -5.34
CA SER A 106 0.76 16.13 -4.86
C SER A 106 1.22 14.98 -5.76
N ILE A 107 0.27 14.17 -6.24
CA ILE A 107 0.58 13.10 -7.20
C ILE A 107 1.11 13.69 -8.51
N ASP A 108 0.50 14.75 -9.04
CA ASP A 108 0.99 15.40 -10.27
C ASP A 108 2.38 15.99 -10.09
N THR A 109 2.62 16.64 -8.95
CA THR A 109 3.93 17.18 -8.59
C THR A 109 4.96 16.06 -8.50
N ALA A 110 4.66 14.97 -7.78
CA ALA A 110 5.57 13.83 -7.65
C ALA A 110 5.92 13.22 -9.02
N ILE A 111 4.94 13.09 -9.92
CA ILE A 111 5.17 12.58 -11.28
C ILE A 111 6.02 13.56 -12.09
N SER A 112 5.81 14.88 -11.95
CA SER A 112 6.57 15.89 -12.70
C SER A 112 8.05 15.98 -12.27
N MET A 113 8.35 15.57 -11.04
CA MET A 113 9.73 15.51 -10.52
C MET A 113 10.54 14.36 -11.14
N GLY A 114 9.88 13.41 -11.82
CA GLY A 114 10.53 12.31 -12.51
C GLY A 114 10.70 11.06 -11.66
N GLU A 115 11.42 10.10 -12.23
CA GLU A 115 11.70 8.81 -11.63
C GLU A 115 12.46 8.93 -10.31
N SER A 116 12.04 8.15 -9.32
CA SER A 116 12.67 8.14 -7.99
C SER A 116 13.06 6.76 -7.48
N TYR A 117 12.66 5.72 -8.20
CA TYR A 117 12.95 4.36 -7.76
C TYR A 117 14.38 3.98 -8.08
N VAL A 118 15.16 3.67 -7.05
CA VAL A 118 16.50 3.13 -7.15
C VAL A 118 16.43 1.63 -6.87
N LYS A 119 16.93 0.84 -7.82
CA LYS A 119 16.99 -0.63 -7.64
C LYS A 119 17.98 -0.97 -6.55
N GLU A 120 17.55 -1.82 -5.63
CA GLU A 120 18.41 -2.39 -4.63
C GLU A 120 19.38 -3.41 -5.25
N TRP A 121 20.51 -3.67 -4.58
CA TRP A 121 21.53 -4.59 -5.07
C TRP A 121 20.98 -6.01 -5.37
N TRP A 122 20.04 -6.50 -4.57
CA TRP A 122 19.41 -7.80 -4.75
C TRP A 122 18.45 -7.84 -5.95
N GLU A 123 17.80 -6.74 -6.28
CA GLU A 123 17.00 -6.60 -7.49
C GLU A 123 17.90 -6.62 -8.73
N GLN A 124 19.05 -5.94 -8.67
CA GLN A 124 20.03 -5.92 -9.75
C GLN A 124 20.62 -7.31 -10.03
N VAL A 125 20.83 -8.12 -8.98
CA VAL A 125 21.35 -9.49 -9.11
C VAL A 125 20.31 -10.46 -9.67
N MET A 126 19.02 -10.23 -9.39
CA MET A 126 17.91 -11.10 -9.83
C MET A 126 17.38 -10.77 -11.23
N GLU A 127 17.72 -9.60 -11.77
CA GLU A 127 17.34 -9.25 -13.14
C GLU A 127 18.18 -9.99 -14.16
N ASP A 128 17.48 -10.65 -15.09
CA ASP A 128 18.08 -11.15 -16.31
C ASP A 128 18.35 -9.94 -17.24
N ASP A 129 19.56 -9.78 -17.75
CA ASP A 129 20.02 -8.69 -18.62
C ASP A 129 19.11 -8.44 -19.86
N SER A 130 18.17 -9.34 -20.12
CA SER A 130 17.23 -9.28 -21.24
C SER A 130 16.00 -8.39 -21.04
N GLN A 131 15.77 -7.85 -19.85
CA GLN A 131 14.55 -7.07 -19.52
C GLN A 131 14.85 -5.66 -19.00
N GLU A 132 15.67 -4.90 -19.67
CA GLU A 132 15.69 -3.44 -19.50
C GLU A 132 14.40 -2.81 -20.03
N GLY A 133 13.33 -2.95 -19.26
CA GLY A 133 12.11 -2.18 -19.48
C GLY A 133 12.35 -0.72 -19.10
N ASN A 134 12.41 0.14 -20.09
CA ASN A 134 12.58 1.60 -19.96
C ASN A 134 11.35 2.30 -19.36
N ALA A 135 10.66 1.66 -18.40
CA ALA A 135 9.47 2.20 -17.77
C ALA A 135 9.86 2.97 -16.51
N GLU A 136 9.55 4.27 -16.48
CA GLU A 136 9.72 5.11 -15.30
C GLU A 136 9.10 4.45 -14.07
N ARG A 137 9.87 4.38 -12.99
CA ARG A 137 9.48 3.81 -11.72
C ARG A 137 9.58 4.84 -10.62
N PHE A 138 8.61 4.79 -9.73
CA PHE A 138 8.46 5.70 -8.60
C PHE A 138 8.50 4.91 -7.31
N GLU A 139 9.38 5.34 -6.41
CA GLU A 139 9.37 4.84 -5.05
C GLU A 139 8.28 5.54 -4.26
N VAL A 140 7.37 4.74 -3.73
CA VAL A 140 6.30 5.22 -2.86
C VAL A 140 6.45 4.54 -1.51
N LEU A 141 6.59 5.33 -0.46
CA LEU A 141 6.66 4.86 0.91
C LEU A 141 5.29 4.99 1.56
N GLU A 142 4.79 3.91 2.11
CA GLU A 142 3.56 3.85 2.89
C GLU A 142 3.91 3.64 4.36
N PHE A 143 3.69 4.66 5.15
CA PHE A 143 3.89 4.65 6.59
C PHE A 143 2.58 4.30 7.30
N TRP A 144 2.66 3.40 8.26
CA TRP A 144 1.62 3.08 9.24
C TRP A 144 2.21 3.24 10.62
N GLY A 145 1.61 4.04 11.47
CA GLY A 145 2.11 4.23 12.82
C GLY A 145 1.40 5.34 13.55
N ASN A 146 1.88 5.60 14.77
CA ASN A 146 1.40 6.67 15.61
C ASN A 146 2.27 7.90 15.38
N VAL A 147 1.63 9.06 15.28
CA VAL A 147 2.29 10.37 15.16
C VAL A 147 1.72 11.29 16.22
N ASP A 148 2.57 12.06 16.86
CA ASP A 148 2.16 13.05 17.85
C ASP A 148 1.21 14.08 17.23
N THR A 149 0.13 14.37 17.92
CA THR A 149 -0.91 15.31 17.45
C THR A 149 -0.31 16.70 17.20
N GLU A 150 0.62 17.15 18.06
CA GLU A 150 1.33 18.43 17.89
C GLU A 150 2.10 18.51 16.57
N VAL A 151 2.70 17.41 16.12
CA VAL A 151 3.45 17.34 14.84
C VAL A 151 2.48 17.49 13.66
N LEU A 152 1.33 16.83 13.72
CA LEU A 152 0.31 16.92 12.68
C LEU A 152 -0.28 18.34 12.58
N GLU A 153 -0.57 18.98 13.70
CA GLU A 153 -1.05 20.35 13.76
C GLU A 153 -0.01 21.34 13.21
N GLY A 154 1.27 21.15 13.53
CA GLY A 154 2.39 21.96 13.03
C GLY A 154 2.56 21.89 11.50
N HIS A 155 1.98 20.91 10.85
CA HIS A 155 1.99 20.73 9.39
C HIS A 155 0.64 21.00 8.70
N ASP A 156 -0.24 21.78 9.34
CA ASP A 156 -1.58 22.14 8.82
C ASP A 156 -2.43 20.92 8.42
N VAL A 157 -2.33 19.86 9.19
CA VAL A 157 -3.18 18.67 9.01
C VAL A 157 -4.49 18.89 9.76
N ASP A 158 -5.59 18.72 9.04
CA ASP A 158 -6.93 18.82 9.64
C ASP A 158 -7.23 17.53 10.42
N ILE A 159 -7.13 17.62 11.74
CA ILE A 159 -7.38 16.51 12.67
C ILE A 159 -8.85 16.56 13.09
N PRO A 160 -9.59 15.43 12.99
CA PRO A 160 -10.96 15.35 13.52
C PRO A 160 -11.03 15.73 15.00
N ASP A 161 -12.10 16.44 15.39
CA ASP A 161 -12.25 17.00 16.73
C ASP A 161 -12.21 15.94 17.85
N ASP A 162 -12.62 14.73 17.56
CA ASP A 162 -12.59 13.58 18.46
C ASP A 162 -11.18 13.01 18.71
N LEU A 163 -10.21 13.39 17.89
CA LEU A 163 -8.82 12.96 17.98
C LEU A 163 -7.86 14.04 18.50
N LYS A 164 -8.31 15.30 18.58
CA LYS A 164 -7.46 16.44 19.00
C LYS A 164 -6.98 16.34 20.45
N ASP A 165 -7.76 15.69 21.31
CA ASP A 165 -7.42 15.52 22.71
C ASP A 165 -6.48 14.33 22.97
N MET A 166 -6.09 13.61 21.91
CA MET A 166 -5.16 12.47 22.01
C MET A 166 -3.72 12.95 21.82
N ASP A 167 -2.80 12.42 22.62
CA ASP A 167 -1.36 12.73 22.49
C ASP A 167 -0.81 12.24 21.15
N GLN A 168 -1.31 11.08 20.68
CA GLN A 168 -0.89 10.44 19.43
C GLN A 168 -2.09 9.95 18.62
N VAL A 169 -1.97 10.00 17.31
CA VAL A 169 -2.98 9.51 16.37
C VAL A 169 -2.37 8.50 15.40
N SER A 170 -3.07 7.38 15.21
CA SER A 170 -2.69 6.39 14.19
C SER A 170 -2.98 6.91 12.80
N VAL A 171 -1.95 6.96 11.96
CA VAL A 171 -2.02 7.52 10.61
C VAL A 171 -1.54 6.53 9.55
N ASN A 172 -2.02 6.72 8.32
CA ASN A 172 -1.49 6.05 7.13
C ASN A 172 -1.03 7.11 6.12
N ILE A 173 0.27 7.33 6.08
CA ILE A 173 0.88 8.38 5.24
C ILE A 173 1.52 7.75 4.01
N TRP A 174 1.27 8.32 2.85
CA TRP A 174 1.91 7.92 1.60
C TRP A 174 2.77 9.05 1.07
N VAL A 175 4.03 8.75 0.78
CA VAL A 175 5.03 9.74 0.31
C VAL A 175 5.68 9.26 -0.98
N CYS A 176 5.85 10.18 -1.93
CA CYS A 176 6.62 9.96 -3.16
C CYS A 176 7.36 11.25 -3.53
N ASN A 177 8.65 11.17 -3.82
CA ASN A 177 9.47 12.34 -4.18
C ASN A 177 9.34 13.50 -3.18
N GLY A 178 9.30 13.21 -1.87
CA GLY A 178 9.10 14.22 -0.84
C GLY A 178 7.71 14.85 -0.80
N GLN A 179 6.77 14.39 -1.60
CA GLN A 179 5.38 14.85 -1.62
C GLN A 179 4.49 13.90 -0.82
N VAL A 180 3.71 14.45 0.10
CA VAL A 180 2.68 13.69 0.82
C VAL A 180 1.49 13.48 -0.11
N LEU A 181 1.26 12.23 -0.52
CA LEU A 181 0.20 11.83 -1.43
C LEU A 181 -1.12 11.57 -0.71
N ARG A 182 -1.02 11.08 0.52
CA ARG A 182 -2.12 10.75 1.42
C ARG A 182 -1.67 10.96 2.86
N LEU A 183 -2.60 11.43 3.65
CA LEU A 183 -2.50 11.53 5.10
C LEU A 183 -3.88 11.22 5.69
#